data_4ed26d6eec88eeb9ad4a5150e93fa7a5
#
_entry.id   4ed26d6eec88eeb9ad4a5150e93fa7a5
#
_cell.length_a   1.000
_cell.length_b   1.000
_cell.length_c   1.000
_cell.angle_alpha   90.00
_cell.angle_beta   90.00
_cell.angle_gamma   90.00
#
_symmetry.space_group_name_H-M   'P 1'
#
loop_
_entity.id
_entity.type
_entity.pdbx_description
1 polymer ?
#
loop_
_entity_poly.entity_id
_entity_poly.type
_entity_poly.pdbx_seq_one_letter_code
_entity_poly.pdbx_strand_id
1 'polypeptide(L)'
;MNDVPHHGFGTIATIRHMAIHFAESATPDPATDRLHAIHAAGRGSRFELPPGWLVACVPLSGWLQLQSSVGRWSLSTAHLQVWRDTPLRIDCPSSGAWIGVAGALPAWKRHARPAPGQAGSCLFPRRYDCPRAVRRLLVRLVRASRGRSAAGVDASMLADTLCAALLDLQHDLDGPLQRCSGRTLQRRQQTLLRLLGVRHLIEIHDDGRPDLAMLARSANYSPWHLMRVHREVFGQTPSEYASQLRLERAWSLVRGTRLPICEITEALGFESQSSFCRAFKNAYGATTGQVRQSLGDTGRPRAA
;
A
#
# COMPACT_ATOMS: atom_id res chain seq x y z
N MET A 1 35.92 4.27 -49.93
CA MET A 1 34.51 3.94 -49.83
C MET A 1 34.40 2.94 -48.68
N ASN A 2 34.31 3.46 -47.46
CA ASN A 2 34.28 2.63 -46.24
C ASN A 2 32.83 2.56 -45.74
N ASP A 3 32.27 1.39 -45.90
CA ASP A 3 30.95 1.02 -45.42
C ASP A 3 31.07 0.76 -43.88
N VAL A 4 30.54 1.67 -43.07
CA VAL A 4 30.47 1.50 -41.62
C VAL A 4 29.13 0.80 -41.33
N PRO A 5 29.12 -0.41 -40.75
CA PRO A 5 27.86 -1.05 -40.38
C PRO A 5 27.24 -0.28 -39.23
N HIS A 6 26.08 0.32 -39.48
CA HIS A 6 25.18 0.82 -38.45
C HIS A 6 24.67 -0.36 -37.61
N HIS A 7 25.35 -0.66 -36.51
CA HIS A 7 24.79 -1.48 -35.44
C HIS A 7 23.60 -0.71 -34.82
N GLY A 8 22.43 -1.00 -35.33
CA GLY A 8 21.18 -0.62 -34.66
C GLY A 8 21.15 -1.28 -33.29
N PHE A 9 21.49 -0.51 -32.23
CA PHE A 9 21.16 -0.86 -30.86
C PHE A 9 19.63 -0.90 -30.78
N GLY A 10 19.06 -2.09 -30.96
CA GLY A 10 17.65 -2.33 -30.64
C GLY A 10 17.43 -1.91 -29.20
N THR A 11 16.63 -0.88 -29.00
CA THR A 11 16.23 -0.41 -27.68
C THR A 11 15.53 -1.57 -26.99
N ILE A 12 16.24 -2.27 -26.09
CA ILE A 12 15.66 -3.38 -25.32
C ILE A 12 14.52 -2.78 -24.52
N ALA A 13 13.28 -3.16 -24.86
CA ALA A 13 12.09 -2.66 -24.19
C ALA A 13 12.24 -2.87 -22.66
N THR A 14 12.34 -1.76 -21.92
CA THR A 14 12.53 -1.77 -20.46
C THR A 14 11.31 -2.24 -19.71
N ILE A 15 10.16 -2.34 -20.40
CA ILE A 15 8.87 -2.74 -19.83
C ILE A 15 8.25 -3.86 -20.68
N ARG A 16 7.85 -4.94 -20.01
CA ARG A 16 7.17 -6.08 -20.60
C ARG A 16 5.71 -6.12 -20.18
N HIS A 17 4.80 -6.38 -21.11
CA HIS A 17 3.41 -6.64 -20.77
C HIS A 17 3.22 -8.06 -20.23
N MET A 18 2.40 -8.20 -19.17
CA MET A 18 1.97 -9.48 -18.61
C MET A 18 0.45 -9.46 -18.45
N ALA A 19 -0.23 -10.40 -19.12
CA ALA A 19 -1.65 -10.64 -18.95
C ALA A 19 -1.85 -11.89 -18.09
N ILE A 20 -2.84 -11.87 -17.19
CA ILE A 20 -3.24 -13.01 -16.37
C ILE A 20 -4.76 -13.13 -16.49
N HIS A 21 -5.23 -14.31 -16.86
CA HIS A 21 -6.64 -14.57 -17.12
C HIS A 21 -7.29 -15.39 -16.01
N PHE A 22 -8.55 -15.73 -16.19
CA PHE A 22 -9.36 -16.53 -15.27
C PHE A 22 -8.63 -17.81 -14.85
N ALA A 23 -8.55 -18.04 -13.53
CA ALA A 23 -7.90 -19.19 -12.89
C ALA A 23 -6.41 -19.41 -13.26
N GLU A 24 -5.77 -18.43 -13.89
CA GLU A 24 -4.35 -18.47 -14.25
C GLU A 24 -3.46 -17.94 -13.12
N SER A 25 -2.31 -18.56 -12.94
CA SER A 25 -1.26 -18.10 -12.02
C SER A 25 -0.03 -17.68 -12.81
N ALA A 26 0.55 -16.54 -12.48
CA ALA A 26 1.78 -16.05 -13.09
C ALA A 26 2.81 -15.67 -12.05
N THR A 27 4.04 -16.14 -12.26
CA THR A 27 5.23 -15.74 -11.51
C THR A 27 6.25 -15.25 -12.52
N PRO A 28 6.71 -13.98 -12.43
CA PRO A 28 7.72 -13.49 -13.34
C PRO A 28 9.07 -14.13 -13.06
N ASP A 29 9.91 -14.25 -14.10
CA ASP A 29 11.29 -14.70 -13.96
C ASP A 29 12.08 -13.71 -13.08
N PRO A 30 12.58 -14.13 -11.91
CA PRO A 30 13.30 -13.25 -10.99
C PRO A 30 14.62 -12.69 -11.57
N ALA A 31 15.22 -13.34 -12.56
CA ALA A 31 16.43 -12.86 -13.22
C ALA A 31 16.18 -11.72 -14.20
N THR A 32 14.92 -11.36 -14.45
CA THR A 32 14.56 -10.29 -15.38
C THR A 32 14.88 -8.90 -14.82
N ASP A 33 15.69 -8.15 -15.54
CA ASP A 33 16.01 -6.74 -15.22
C ASP A 33 15.04 -5.76 -15.91
N ARG A 34 13.74 -6.05 -15.88
CA ARG A 34 12.68 -5.26 -16.53
C ARG A 34 11.51 -5.04 -15.59
N LEU A 35 10.73 -3.98 -15.85
CA LEU A 35 9.42 -3.81 -15.24
C LEU A 35 8.37 -4.61 -16.02
N HIS A 36 7.45 -5.22 -15.28
CA HIS A 36 6.29 -5.93 -15.85
C HIS A 36 5.04 -5.08 -15.60
N ALA A 37 4.43 -4.60 -16.67
CA ALA A 37 3.12 -3.97 -16.64
C ALA A 37 2.03 -5.07 -16.67
N ILE A 38 1.37 -5.27 -15.54
CA ILE A 38 0.45 -6.37 -15.29
C ILE A 38 -0.98 -5.92 -15.55
N HIS A 39 -1.74 -6.75 -16.24
CA HIS A 39 -3.21 -6.69 -16.30
C HIS A 39 -3.76 -8.07 -16.01
N ALA A 40 -4.52 -8.18 -14.96
CA ALA A 40 -5.19 -9.42 -14.60
C ALA A 40 -6.70 -9.21 -14.59
N ALA A 41 -7.43 -10.18 -15.07
CA ALA A 41 -8.89 -10.16 -15.11
C ALA A 41 -9.46 -11.56 -14.87
N GLY A 42 -10.59 -11.61 -14.20
CA GLY A 42 -11.33 -12.82 -13.91
C GLY A 42 -11.03 -13.43 -12.56
N ARG A 43 -12.01 -14.17 -12.06
CA ARG A 43 -11.95 -14.87 -10.78
C ARG A 43 -10.81 -15.89 -10.79
N GLY A 44 -10.03 -15.92 -9.71
CA GLY A 44 -8.94 -16.88 -9.53
C GLY A 44 -7.65 -16.51 -10.26
N SER A 45 -7.60 -15.34 -10.94
CA SER A 45 -6.32 -14.83 -11.46
C SER A 45 -5.36 -14.54 -10.30
N ARG A 46 -4.14 -15.04 -10.42
CA ARG A 46 -3.13 -15.00 -9.35
C ARG A 46 -1.81 -14.48 -9.86
N PHE A 47 -1.16 -13.67 -9.05
CA PHE A 47 0.21 -13.21 -9.28
C PHE A 47 1.05 -13.46 -8.04
N GLU A 48 2.24 -14.01 -8.23
CA GLU A 48 3.21 -14.24 -7.16
C GLU A 48 4.44 -13.37 -7.38
N LEU A 49 4.66 -12.45 -6.42
CA LEU A 49 5.80 -11.55 -6.42
C LEU A 49 7.02 -12.27 -5.82
N PRO A 50 8.14 -12.39 -6.56
CA PRO A 50 9.37 -12.97 -6.03
C PRO A 50 9.99 -12.13 -4.90
N PRO A 51 10.81 -12.72 -4.02
CA PRO A 51 11.59 -11.97 -3.04
C PRO A 51 12.53 -10.97 -3.74
N GLY A 52 12.75 -9.81 -3.10
CA GLY A 52 13.60 -8.74 -3.66
C GLY A 52 12.94 -7.91 -4.77
N TRP A 53 11.68 -8.17 -5.07
CA TRP A 53 10.90 -7.40 -6.02
C TRP A 53 10.03 -6.35 -5.33
N LEU A 54 9.58 -5.38 -6.14
CA LEU A 54 8.59 -4.39 -5.76
C LEU A 54 7.41 -4.45 -6.73
N VAL A 55 6.19 -4.32 -6.18
CA VAL A 55 4.95 -4.18 -6.95
C VAL A 55 4.18 -2.96 -6.48
N ALA A 56 3.59 -2.25 -7.44
CA ALA A 56 2.53 -1.26 -7.20
C ALA A 56 1.27 -1.76 -7.93
N CYS A 57 0.19 -2.04 -7.21
CA CYS A 57 -1.02 -2.61 -7.79
C CYS A 57 -2.30 -1.95 -7.28
N VAL A 58 -3.33 -1.94 -8.12
CA VAL A 58 -4.64 -1.37 -7.83
C VAL A 58 -5.75 -2.22 -8.46
N PRO A 59 -6.82 -2.55 -7.73
CA PRO A 59 -8.02 -3.13 -8.32
C PRO A 59 -8.74 -2.10 -9.20
N LEU A 60 -9.20 -2.50 -10.38
CA LEU A 60 -10.08 -1.71 -11.24
C LEU A 60 -11.55 -1.97 -10.92
N SER A 61 -11.87 -3.20 -10.57
CA SER A 61 -13.20 -3.63 -10.13
C SER A 61 -13.06 -4.77 -9.12
N GLY A 62 -14.03 -4.90 -8.21
CA GLY A 62 -13.99 -5.88 -7.15
C GLY A 62 -12.95 -5.54 -6.07
N TRP A 63 -12.27 -6.55 -5.55
CA TRP A 63 -11.23 -6.43 -4.52
C TRP A 63 -10.16 -7.50 -4.73
N LEU A 64 -8.99 -7.29 -4.15
CA LEU A 64 -7.88 -8.25 -4.16
C LEU A 64 -7.66 -8.81 -2.78
N GLN A 65 -7.33 -10.10 -2.72
CA GLN A 65 -6.76 -10.74 -1.54
C GLN A 65 -5.25 -10.74 -1.67
N LEU A 66 -4.59 -10.11 -0.73
CA LEU A 66 -3.13 -10.05 -0.63
C LEU A 66 -2.67 -10.97 0.50
N GLN A 67 -1.61 -11.74 0.28
CA GLN A 67 -1.05 -12.65 1.26
C GLN A 67 0.48 -12.63 1.23
N SER A 68 1.09 -12.46 2.39
CA SER A 68 2.54 -12.56 2.58
C SER A 68 2.86 -13.40 3.82
N SER A 69 4.13 -13.51 4.18
CA SER A 69 4.56 -14.17 5.42
C SER A 69 4.03 -13.49 6.70
N VAL A 70 3.65 -12.21 6.62
CA VAL A 70 3.15 -11.43 7.77
C VAL A 70 1.65 -11.53 7.96
N GLY A 71 0.89 -12.04 6.97
CA GLY A 71 -0.55 -12.20 7.08
C GLY A 71 -1.29 -12.06 5.76
N ARG A 72 -2.61 -11.89 5.88
CA ARG A 72 -3.54 -11.77 4.75
C ARG A 72 -4.40 -10.53 4.94
N TRP A 73 -4.59 -9.75 3.87
CA TRP A 73 -5.45 -8.56 3.89
C TRP A 73 -6.14 -8.34 2.54
N SER A 74 -7.16 -7.51 2.53
CA SER A 74 -7.90 -7.13 1.32
C SER A 74 -7.51 -5.74 0.83
N LEU A 75 -7.55 -5.54 -0.49
CA LEU A 75 -7.34 -4.26 -1.15
C LEU A 75 -8.57 -3.92 -1.99
N SER A 76 -9.21 -2.80 -1.69
CA SER A 76 -10.37 -2.29 -2.43
C SER A 76 -9.96 -1.36 -3.57
N THR A 77 -10.90 -1.05 -4.45
CA THR A 77 -10.67 -0.15 -5.60
C THR A 77 -10.27 1.28 -5.23
N ALA A 78 -10.51 1.72 -4.00
CA ALA A 78 -10.09 3.04 -3.53
C ALA A 78 -8.57 3.13 -3.29
N HIS A 79 -7.90 1.99 -3.11
CA HIS A 79 -6.54 1.95 -2.62
C HIS A 79 -5.54 1.42 -3.65
N LEU A 80 -4.31 1.86 -3.50
CA LEU A 80 -3.10 1.38 -4.15
C LEU A 80 -2.23 0.67 -3.10
N GLN A 81 -1.72 -0.52 -3.41
CA GLN A 81 -0.72 -1.19 -2.61
C GLN A 81 0.64 -1.06 -3.26
N VAL A 82 1.61 -0.54 -2.51
CA VAL A 82 3.04 -0.71 -2.80
C VAL A 82 3.57 -1.77 -1.85
N TRP A 83 4.25 -2.77 -2.39
CA TRP A 83 4.85 -3.87 -1.61
C TRP A 83 6.23 -4.21 -2.14
N ARG A 84 7.16 -4.61 -1.25
CA ARG A 84 8.54 -4.89 -1.65
C ARG A 84 9.26 -5.86 -0.70
N ASP A 85 10.36 -6.42 -1.18
CA ASP A 85 11.38 -7.21 -0.48
C ASP A 85 10.93 -8.61 -0.05
N THR A 86 9.68 -8.79 0.36
CA THR A 86 9.15 -10.10 0.77
C THR A 86 8.17 -10.63 -0.29
N PRO A 87 8.05 -11.96 -0.43
CA PRO A 87 7.08 -12.54 -1.34
C PRO A 87 5.66 -12.06 -1.04
N LEU A 88 4.91 -11.79 -2.11
CA LEU A 88 3.51 -11.40 -2.02
C LEU A 88 2.70 -12.18 -3.04
N ARG A 89 1.64 -12.80 -2.58
CA ARG A 89 0.63 -13.40 -3.43
C ARG A 89 -0.56 -12.46 -3.55
N ILE A 90 -0.97 -12.20 -4.78
CA ILE A 90 -2.12 -11.37 -5.13
C ILE A 90 -3.14 -12.27 -5.80
N ASP A 91 -4.28 -12.47 -5.17
CA ASP A 91 -5.41 -13.24 -5.70
C ASP A 91 -6.59 -12.31 -6.00
N CYS A 92 -7.29 -12.56 -7.12
CA CYS A 92 -8.57 -11.93 -7.45
C CYS A 92 -9.70 -12.92 -7.16
N PRO A 93 -10.35 -12.87 -5.99
CA PRO A 93 -11.36 -13.87 -5.59
C PRO A 93 -12.72 -13.67 -6.27
N SER A 94 -12.96 -12.52 -6.84
CA SER A 94 -14.18 -12.15 -7.56
C SER A 94 -13.95 -12.04 -9.06
N SER A 95 -15.00 -11.82 -9.85
CA SER A 95 -14.91 -11.56 -11.30
C SER A 95 -14.35 -10.16 -11.64
N GLY A 96 -13.47 -9.63 -10.76
CA GLY A 96 -12.85 -8.33 -10.91
C GLY A 96 -11.69 -8.30 -11.88
N ALA A 97 -11.12 -7.11 -11.99
CA ALA A 97 -9.90 -6.86 -12.74
C ALA A 97 -8.95 -5.96 -11.94
N TRP A 98 -7.65 -6.14 -12.14
CA TRP A 98 -6.65 -5.28 -11.53
C TRP A 98 -5.48 -5.03 -12.46
N ILE A 99 -4.75 -3.98 -12.17
CA ILE A 99 -3.53 -3.60 -12.88
C ILE A 99 -2.41 -3.32 -11.89
N GLY A 100 -1.19 -3.48 -12.35
CA GLY A 100 -0.01 -3.17 -11.55
C GLY A 100 1.27 -3.09 -12.38
N VAL A 101 2.33 -2.70 -11.69
CA VAL A 101 3.69 -2.75 -12.22
C VAL A 101 4.55 -3.46 -11.19
N ALA A 102 5.29 -4.48 -11.62
CA ALA A 102 6.20 -5.24 -10.77
C ALA A 102 7.58 -5.36 -11.41
N GLY A 103 8.61 -5.48 -10.60
CA GLY A 103 9.96 -5.70 -11.05
C GLY A 103 10.97 -5.73 -9.92
N ALA A 104 12.17 -6.21 -10.23
CA ALA A 104 13.30 -6.17 -9.31
C ALA A 104 13.67 -4.72 -8.94
N LEU A 105 14.18 -4.49 -7.74
CA LEU A 105 14.52 -3.15 -7.27
C LEU A 105 15.47 -2.37 -8.21
N PRO A 106 16.47 -2.99 -8.88
CA PRO A 106 17.29 -2.27 -9.87
C PRO A 106 16.48 -1.75 -11.07
N ALA A 107 15.46 -2.50 -11.53
CA ALA A 107 14.59 -2.05 -12.61
C ALA A 107 13.79 -0.80 -12.22
N TRP A 108 13.24 -0.76 -11.02
CA TRP A 108 12.56 0.40 -10.47
C TRP A 108 13.47 1.61 -10.31
N LYS A 109 14.71 1.41 -9.83
CA LYS A 109 15.70 2.49 -9.65
C LYS A 109 16.04 3.22 -10.94
N ARG A 110 15.98 2.57 -12.11
CA ARG A 110 16.20 3.22 -13.39
C ARG A 110 15.15 4.27 -13.75
N HIS A 111 13.94 4.06 -13.26
CA HIS A 111 12.79 4.94 -13.48
C HIS A 111 12.55 5.93 -12.33
N ALA A 112 13.09 5.63 -11.14
CA ALA A 112 12.95 6.48 -9.97
C ALA A 112 14.04 7.57 -9.95
N ARG A 113 13.79 8.67 -10.63
CA ARG A 113 14.65 9.87 -10.55
C ARG A 113 14.11 10.77 -9.43
N PRO A 114 14.82 10.90 -8.30
CA PRO A 114 14.36 11.77 -7.21
C PRO A 114 14.39 13.23 -7.69
N ALA A 115 13.38 13.99 -7.30
CA ALA A 115 13.40 15.43 -7.46
C ALA A 115 14.51 16.06 -6.59
N PRO A 116 15.06 17.22 -6.96
CA PRO A 116 16.04 17.93 -6.14
C PRO A 116 15.49 18.14 -4.73
N GLY A 117 16.24 17.67 -3.72
CA GLY A 117 15.84 17.78 -2.30
C GLY A 117 15.06 16.60 -1.72
N GLN A 118 14.64 15.62 -2.50
CA GLN A 118 14.04 14.40 -1.97
C GLN A 118 15.08 13.42 -1.42
N ALA A 119 14.83 12.88 -0.24
CA ALA A 119 15.74 11.97 0.47
C ALA A 119 15.71 10.55 -0.12
N GLY A 120 16.06 10.41 -1.40
CA GLY A 120 16.31 9.12 -2.05
C GLY A 120 15.14 8.53 -2.82
N SER A 121 15.47 7.69 -3.80
CA SER A 121 14.55 7.02 -4.73
C SER A 121 13.99 5.69 -4.17
N CYS A 122 13.66 5.63 -2.87
CA CYS A 122 13.17 4.41 -2.24
C CYS A 122 11.65 4.42 -2.13
N LEU A 123 10.99 3.50 -2.82
CA LEU A 123 9.55 3.25 -2.62
C LEU A 123 9.35 2.34 -1.42
N PHE A 124 8.56 2.80 -0.46
CA PHE A 124 8.26 2.08 0.79
C PHE A 124 6.96 1.28 0.69
N PRO A 125 6.89 0.09 1.34
CA PRO A 125 5.68 -0.72 1.34
C PRO A 125 4.60 -0.05 2.20
N ARG A 126 3.47 0.25 1.58
CA ARG A 126 2.32 0.83 2.26
C ARG A 126 1.07 0.76 1.38
N ARG A 127 -0.10 0.80 2.01
CA ARG A 127 -1.38 1.07 1.34
C ARG A 127 -1.61 2.57 1.29
N TYR A 128 -1.99 3.09 0.13
CA TYR A 128 -2.29 4.50 -0.11
C TYR A 128 -3.70 4.65 -0.67
N ASP A 129 -4.34 5.77 -0.40
CA ASP A 129 -5.47 6.19 -1.23
C ASP A 129 -4.98 6.37 -2.67
N CYS A 130 -5.68 5.78 -3.64
CA CYS A 130 -5.23 5.79 -5.02
C CYS A 130 -5.71 7.06 -5.75
N PRO A 131 -4.86 8.07 -5.98
CA PRO A 131 -5.25 9.25 -6.74
C PRO A 131 -5.67 8.87 -8.16
N ARG A 132 -6.66 9.57 -8.69
CA ARG A 132 -7.13 9.36 -10.08
C ARG A 132 -5.99 9.50 -11.10
N ALA A 133 -5.02 10.39 -10.87
CA ALA A 133 -3.86 10.58 -11.72
C ALA A 133 -2.97 9.33 -11.77
N VAL A 134 -2.64 8.74 -10.62
CA VAL A 134 -1.82 7.51 -10.52
C VAL A 134 -2.53 6.34 -11.19
N ARG A 135 -3.83 6.18 -10.95
CA ARG A 135 -4.64 5.15 -11.62
C ARG A 135 -4.63 5.29 -13.14
N ARG A 136 -4.78 6.52 -13.66
CA ARG A 136 -4.70 6.80 -15.10
C ARG A 136 -3.32 6.47 -15.68
N LEU A 137 -2.24 6.79 -14.96
CA LEU A 137 -0.87 6.46 -15.36
C LEU A 137 -0.66 4.95 -15.46
N LEU A 138 -1.11 4.18 -14.46
CA LEU A 138 -1.06 2.71 -14.50
C LEU A 138 -1.82 2.14 -15.70
N VAL A 139 -3.05 2.63 -15.96
CA VAL A 139 -3.84 2.19 -17.13
C VAL A 139 -3.12 2.52 -18.45
N ARG A 140 -2.58 3.74 -18.58
CA ARG A 140 -1.85 4.15 -19.78
C ARG A 140 -0.59 3.31 -19.99
N LEU A 141 0.16 3.03 -18.93
CA LEU A 141 1.37 2.22 -18.97
C LEU A 141 1.06 0.79 -19.43
N VAL A 142 0.02 0.16 -18.88
CA VAL A 142 -0.41 -1.18 -19.30
C VAL A 142 -0.87 -1.18 -20.77
N ARG A 143 -1.55 -0.14 -21.24
CA ARG A 143 -1.96 -0.03 -22.65
C ARG A 143 -0.75 0.17 -23.57
N ALA A 144 0.19 1.03 -23.21
CA ALA A 144 1.41 1.28 -23.98
C ALA A 144 2.28 0.02 -24.08
N SER A 145 2.41 -0.76 -23.00
CA SER A 145 3.18 -2.00 -22.99
C SER A 145 2.59 -3.12 -23.88
N ARG A 146 1.31 -3.02 -24.27
CA ARG A 146 0.65 -3.94 -25.22
C ARG A 146 0.92 -3.61 -26.69
N GLY A 147 1.72 -2.60 -27.00
CA GLY A 147 1.88 -2.12 -28.38
C GLY A 147 0.64 -1.44 -28.97
N ARG A 148 -0.36 -1.12 -28.15
CA ARG A 148 -1.65 -0.51 -28.56
C ARG A 148 -1.69 1.00 -28.37
N SER A 149 -0.56 1.68 -28.27
CA SER A 149 -0.55 3.13 -28.14
C SER A 149 -0.64 3.79 -29.53
N ALA A 150 -1.81 4.29 -29.88
CA ALA A 150 -2.03 5.06 -31.11
C ALA A 150 -1.29 6.42 -31.12
N ALA A 151 -0.63 6.81 -30.02
CA ALA A 151 -0.04 8.14 -29.83
C ALA A 151 1.49 8.16 -29.65
N GLY A 152 2.22 7.06 -29.97
CA GLY A 152 3.69 7.04 -29.86
C GLY A 152 4.26 7.31 -28.46
N VAL A 153 3.44 7.20 -27.42
CA VAL A 153 3.88 7.44 -26.03
C VAL A 153 4.78 6.29 -25.58
N ASP A 154 6.03 6.62 -25.27
CA ASP A 154 6.99 5.66 -24.77
C ASP A 154 6.58 5.13 -23.39
N ALA A 155 6.49 3.80 -23.26
CA ALA A 155 6.18 3.13 -22.01
C ALA A 155 7.22 3.47 -20.92
N SER A 156 8.48 3.75 -21.29
CA SER A 156 9.53 4.17 -20.36
C SER A 156 9.22 5.54 -19.74
N MET A 157 8.80 6.52 -20.54
CA MET A 157 8.36 7.83 -20.01
C MET A 157 7.18 7.70 -19.05
N LEU A 158 6.23 6.81 -19.35
CA LEU A 158 5.11 6.57 -18.44
C LEU A 158 5.54 5.92 -17.13
N ALA A 159 6.54 5.02 -17.17
CA ALA A 159 7.11 4.43 -15.96
C ALA A 159 7.87 5.47 -15.12
N ASP A 160 8.67 6.34 -15.75
CA ASP A 160 9.35 7.45 -15.07
C ASP A 160 8.33 8.36 -14.37
N THR A 161 7.27 8.74 -15.08
CA THR A 161 6.18 9.58 -14.53
C THR A 161 5.45 8.87 -13.39
N LEU A 162 5.16 7.56 -13.53
CA LEU A 162 4.54 6.77 -12.48
C LEU A 162 5.44 6.68 -11.24
N CYS A 163 6.73 6.41 -11.41
CA CYS A 163 7.67 6.37 -10.29
C CYS A 163 7.74 7.71 -9.56
N ALA A 164 7.79 8.83 -10.28
CA ALA A 164 7.76 10.17 -9.69
C ALA A 164 6.48 10.39 -8.89
N ALA A 165 5.31 10.03 -9.45
CA ALA A 165 4.02 10.15 -8.76
C ALA A 165 3.92 9.23 -7.52
N LEU A 166 4.51 8.04 -7.56
CA LEU A 166 4.56 7.14 -6.40
C LEU A 166 5.50 7.66 -5.30
N LEU A 167 6.62 8.29 -5.66
CA LEU A 167 7.52 8.95 -4.71
C LEU A 167 6.84 10.16 -4.07
N ASP A 168 6.10 10.95 -4.85
CA ASP A 168 5.34 12.10 -4.34
C ASP A 168 4.25 11.68 -3.34
N LEU A 169 3.57 10.55 -3.57
CA LEU A 169 2.63 9.98 -2.60
C LEU A 169 3.25 9.63 -1.24
N GLN A 170 4.57 9.53 -1.17
CA GLN A 170 5.31 9.12 0.02
C GLN A 170 6.02 10.28 0.73
N HIS A 171 5.77 11.52 0.31
CA HIS A 171 6.44 12.70 0.88
C HIS A 171 6.22 12.83 2.41
N ASP A 172 5.11 12.29 2.94
CA ASP A 172 4.84 12.21 4.38
C ASP A 172 5.84 11.33 5.14
N LEU A 173 6.58 10.46 4.45
CA LEU A 173 7.62 9.62 5.03
C LEU A 173 9.00 10.31 5.11
N ASP A 174 9.19 11.48 4.50
CA ASP A 174 10.46 12.20 4.53
C ASP A 174 10.83 12.60 5.98
N GLY A 175 9.89 13.12 6.73
CA GLY A 175 10.08 13.45 8.15
C GLY A 175 10.42 12.22 9.00
N PRO A 176 9.62 11.14 8.97
CA PRO A 176 9.98 9.87 9.60
C PRO A 176 11.35 9.33 9.18
N LEU A 177 11.71 9.38 7.89
CA LEU A 177 13.01 8.92 7.40
C LEU A 177 14.17 9.73 8.00
N GLN A 178 14.02 11.05 8.14
CA GLN A 178 15.02 11.91 8.76
C GLN A 178 15.20 11.61 10.24
N ARG A 179 14.14 11.23 10.96
CA ARG A 179 14.17 10.86 12.38
C ARG A 179 14.69 9.44 12.63
N CYS A 180 14.79 8.59 11.59
CA CYS A 180 15.38 7.27 11.72
C CYS A 180 16.86 7.36 12.09
N SER A 181 17.29 6.54 13.07
CA SER A 181 18.69 6.39 13.42
C SER A 181 19.50 5.74 12.30
N GLY A 182 20.73 6.21 12.10
CA GLY A 182 21.65 5.67 11.10
C GLY A 182 22.51 6.75 10.44
N ARG A 183 23.81 6.49 10.33
CA ARG A 183 24.78 7.43 9.72
C ARG A 183 24.59 7.55 8.20
N THR A 184 24.07 6.52 7.54
CA THR A 184 23.84 6.50 6.10
C THR A 184 22.36 6.49 5.78
N LEU A 185 21.99 7.07 4.62
CA LEU A 185 20.61 7.01 4.12
C LEU A 185 20.08 5.57 4.04
N GLN A 186 20.89 4.63 3.58
CA GLN A 186 20.54 3.22 3.46
C GLN A 186 20.15 2.62 4.82
N ARG A 187 20.89 2.91 5.90
CA ARG A 187 20.55 2.45 7.25
C ARG A 187 19.24 3.05 7.76
N ARG A 188 19.03 4.34 7.51
CA ARG A 188 17.76 5.02 7.85
C ARG A 188 16.58 4.42 7.09
N GLN A 189 16.74 4.14 5.80
CA GLN A 189 15.73 3.45 4.99
C GLN A 189 15.41 2.05 5.51
N GLN A 190 16.42 1.27 5.92
CA GLN A 190 16.22 -0.05 6.54
C GLN A 190 15.45 0.03 7.87
N THR A 191 15.77 1.03 8.70
CA THR A 191 15.03 1.27 9.95
C THR A 191 13.56 1.60 9.65
N LEU A 192 13.31 2.52 8.71
CA LEU A 192 11.95 2.89 8.33
C LEU A 192 11.17 1.70 7.75
N LEU A 193 11.79 0.89 6.89
CA LEU A 193 11.17 -0.33 6.34
C LEU A 193 10.71 -1.30 7.44
N ARG A 194 11.55 -1.55 8.46
CA ARG A 194 11.17 -2.39 9.60
C ARG A 194 9.99 -1.83 10.37
N LEU A 195 9.99 -0.52 10.63
CA LEU A 195 8.91 0.14 11.36
C LEU A 195 7.61 0.21 10.57
N LEU A 196 7.67 0.37 9.24
CA LEU A 196 6.50 0.28 8.36
C LEU A 196 5.95 -1.15 8.32
N GLY A 197 6.80 -2.16 8.37
CA GLY A 197 6.39 -3.55 8.54
C GLY A 197 5.61 -3.78 9.84
N VAL A 198 6.06 -3.18 10.96
CA VAL A 198 5.34 -3.21 12.24
C VAL A 198 3.98 -2.52 12.12
N ARG A 199 3.90 -1.34 11.50
CA ARG A 199 2.62 -0.64 11.28
C ARG A 199 1.67 -1.45 10.42
N HIS A 200 2.18 -2.07 9.35
CA HIS A 200 1.39 -2.94 8.51
C HIS A 200 0.83 -4.14 9.27
N LEU A 201 1.64 -4.79 10.12
CA LEU A 201 1.17 -5.86 11.00
C LEU A 201 0.02 -5.39 11.90
N ILE A 202 0.12 -4.21 12.50
CA ILE A 202 -0.94 -3.63 13.32
C ILE A 202 -2.20 -3.35 12.49
N GLU A 203 -2.04 -2.87 11.25
CA GLU A 203 -3.16 -2.56 10.35
C GLU A 203 -3.96 -3.79 9.92
N ILE A 204 -3.29 -4.93 9.70
CA ILE A 204 -3.94 -6.17 9.23
C ILE A 204 -4.48 -7.06 10.36
N HIS A 205 -4.04 -6.85 11.60
CA HIS A 205 -4.58 -7.57 12.76
C HIS A 205 -5.84 -6.86 13.26
N ASP A 206 -6.99 -7.43 12.94
CA ASP A 206 -8.29 -6.86 13.32
C ASP A 206 -8.62 -7.06 14.82
N ASP A 207 -7.95 -8.00 15.49
CA ASP A 207 -8.30 -8.53 16.82
C ASP A 207 -7.86 -7.65 18.01
N GLY A 208 -7.57 -6.40 17.76
CA GLY A 208 -7.55 -5.36 18.81
C GLY A 208 -6.23 -5.10 19.52
N ARG A 209 -5.43 -6.05 19.93
CA ARG A 209 -4.17 -5.80 20.66
C ARG A 209 -3.04 -6.64 20.09
N PRO A 210 -2.25 -6.10 19.15
CA PRO A 210 -1.09 -6.82 18.66
C PRO A 210 -0.11 -7.10 19.80
N ASP A 211 0.37 -8.33 19.90
CA ASP A 211 1.41 -8.70 20.86
C ASP A 211 2.70 -7.92 20.56
N LEU A 212 3.11 -7.08 21.49
CA LEU A 212 4.32 -6.26 21.37
C LEU A 212 5.57 -7.12 21.16
N ALA A 213 5.64 -8.32 21.75
CA ALA A 213 6.76 -9.21 21.58
C ALA A 213 6.79 -9.79 20.14
N MET A 214 5.62 -10.09 19.56
CA MET A 214 5.51 -10.51 18.17
C MET A 214 5.92 -9.38 17.21
N LEU A 215 5.46 -8.17 17.42
CA LEU A 215 5.85 -6.99 16.64
C LEU A 215 7.35 -6.72 16.71
N ALA A 216 7.94 -6.84 17.89
CA ALA A 216 9.36 -6.64 18.09
C ALA A 216 10.20 -7.69 17.37
N ARG A 217 9.80 -8.97 17.45
CA ARG A 217 10.45 -10.06 16.71
C ARG A 217 10.40 -9.83 15.20
N SER A 218 9.27 -9.39 14.65
CA SER A 218 9.13 -9.13 13.21
C SER A 218 10.07 -8.04 12.70
N ALA A 219 10.42 -7.08 13.55
CA ALA A 219 11.34 -5.99 13.23
C ALA A 219 12.80 -6.27 13.62
N ASN A 220 13.11 -7.43 14.22
CA ASN A 220 14.40 -7.75 14.84
C ASN A 220 14.82 -6.74 15.91
N TYR A 221 13.88 -6.37 16.79
CA TYR A 221 14.09 -5.49 17.93
C TYR A 221 13.68 -6.18 19.24
N SER A 222 14.21 -5.69 20.36
CA SER A 222 13.59 -5.96 21.66
C SER A 222 12.31 -5.11 21.82
N PRO A 223 11.32 -5.54 22.64
CA PRO A 223 10.09 -4.78 22.85
C PRO A 223 10.34 -3.34 23.29
N TRP A 224 11.25 -3.12 24.22
CA TRP A 224 11.62 -1.78 24.69
C TRP A 224 12.25 -0.93 23.57
N HIS A 225 13.17 -1.51 22.78
CA HIS A 225 13.81 -0.82 21.67
C HIS A 225 12.79 -0.44 20.58
N LEU A 226 11.86 -1.35 20.25
CA LEU A 226 10.79 -1.05 19.32
C LEU A 226 9.92 0.12 19.79
N MET A 227 9.48 0.11 21.05
CA MET A 227 8.66 1.21 21.58
C MET A 227 9.38 2.56 21.48
N ARG A 228 10.67 2.60 21.84
CA ARG A 228 11.48 3.82 21.81
C ARG A 228 11.65 4.32 20.36
N VAL A 229 12.13 3.47 19.45
CA VAL A 229 12.41 3.87 18.07
C VAL A 229 11.12 4.23 17.32
N HIS A 230 10.02 3.51 17.54
CA HIS A 230 8.74 3.83 16.91
C HIS A 230 8.22 5.20 17.37
N ARG A 231 8.36 5.52 18.67
CA ARG A 231 8.00 6.85 19.21
C ARG A 231 8.92 7.95 18.68
N GLU A 232 10.23 7.72 18.58
CA GLU A 232 11.19 8.68 18.00
C GLU A 232 10.85 8.99 16.54
N VAL A 233 10.46 7.99 15.75
CA VAL A 233 10.22 8.13 14.31
C VAL A 233 8.82 8.65 13.99
N PHE A 234 7.79 8.15 14.68
CA PHE A 234 6.39 8.46 14.37
C PHE A 234 5.67 9.30 15.43
N GLY A 235 6.34 9.65 16.55
CA GLY A 235 5.74 10.42 17.64
C GLY A 235 4.86 9.60 18.58
N GLN A 236 4.68 8.31 18.34
CA GLN A 236 3.80 7.42 19.12
C GLN A 236 4.37 6.00 19.19
N THR A 237 4.00 5.25 20.22
CA THR A 237 4.33 3.83 20.36
C THR A 237 3.48 2.94 19.46
N PRO A 238 3.87 1.68 19.21
CA PRO A 238 3.02 0.72 18.48
C PRO A 238 1.64 0.53 19.11
N SER A 239 1.54 0.52 20.44
CA SER A 239 0.27 0.38 21.15
C SER A 239 -0.64 1.60 21.02
N GLU A 240 -0.08 2.81 21.06
CA GLU A 240 -0.81 4.06 20.80
C GLU A 240 -1.32 4.09 19.36
N TYR A 241 -0.50 3.67 18.39
CA TYR A 241 -0.92 3.56 16.99
C TYR A 241 -2.06 2.54 16.79
N ALA A 242 -1.96 1.36 17.41
CA ALA A 242 -3.03 0.36 17.37
C ALA A 242 -4.34 0.90 17.98
N SER A 243 -4.24 1.64 19.08
CA SER A 243 -5.40 2.27 19.72
C SER A 243 -6.05 3.35 18.85
N GLN A 244 -5.24 4.16 18.18
CA GLN A 244 -5.72 5.16 17.23
C GLN A 244 -6.46 4.49 16.05
N LEU A 245 -5.89 3.49 15.40
CA LEU A 245 -6.54 2.76 14.30
C LEU A 245 -7.87 2.11 14.72
N ARG A 246 -7.91 1.57 15.94
CA ARG A 246 -9.14 0.99 16.49
C ARG A 246 -10.24 2.04 16.65
N LEU A 247 -9.88 3.24 17.11
CA LEU A 247 -10.83 4.35 17.21
C LEU A 247 -11.25 4.89 15.84
N GLU A 248 -10.37 4.96 14.85
CA GLU A 248 -10.71 5.32 13.46
C GLU A 248 -11.72 4.32 12.85
N ARG A 249 -11.52 3.02 13.09
CA ARG A 249 -12.49 1.97 12.70
C ARG A 249 -13.81 2.15 13.45
N ALA A 250 -13.76 2.46 14.75
CA ALA A 250 -14.95 2.75 15.56
C ALA A 250 -15.74 3.91 14.97
N TRP A 251 -15.07 5.00 14.61
CA TRP A 251 -15.69 6.16 13.97
C TRP A 251 -16.40 5.78 12.67
N SER A 252 -15.73 5.00 11.83
CA SER A 252 -16.28 4.52 10.55
C SER A 252 -17.51 3.64 10.75
N LEU A 253 -17.49 2.72 11.72
CA LEU A 253 -18.62 1.83 12.03
C LEU A 253 -19.79 2.60 12.65
N VAL A 254 -19.54 3.51 13.59
CA VAL A 254 -20.59 4.33 14.21
C VAL A 254 -21.31 5.19 13.19
N ARG A 255 -20.57 5.76 12.22
CA ARG A 255 -21.15 6.61 11.16
C ARG A 255 -21.75 5.84 9.99
N GLY A 256 -21.10 4.75 9.58
CA GLY A 256 -21.41 4.05 8.33
C GLY A 256 -22.39 2.89 8.49
N THR A 257 -22.71 2.49 9.73
CA THR A 257 -23.59 1.33 10.00
C THR A 257 -24.67 1.65 11.03
N ARG A 258 -25.69 0.78 11.07
CA ARG A 258 -26.72 0.79 12.13
C ARG A 258 -26.44 -0.27 13.21
N LEU A 259 -25.24 -0.88 13.22
CA LEU A 259 -24.88 -1.90 14.21
C LEU A 259 -25.08 -1.36 15.64
N PRO A 260 -25.63 -2.15 16.57
CA PRO A 260 -25.67 -1.81 17.99
C PRO A 260 -24.28 -1.46 18.54
N ILE A 261 -24.22 -0.54 19.49
CA ILE A 261 -22.93 -0.11 20.06
C ILE A 261 -22.22 -1.28 20.78
N CYS A 262 -22.97 -2.21 21.36
CA CYS A 262 -22.41 -3.42 21.97
C CYS A 262 -21.68 -4.29 20.92
N GLU A 263 -22.26 -4.49 19.75
CA GLU A 263 -21.64 -5.26 18.66
C GLU A 263 -20.38 -4.57 18.13
N ILE A 264 -20.40 -3.23 17.98
CA ILE A 264 -19.21 -2.46 17.60
C ILE A 264 -18.11 -2.59 18.67
N THR A 265 -18.50 -2.56 19.95
CA THR A 265 -17.57 -2.72 21.08
C THR A 265 -16.86 -4.07 21.02
N GLU A 266 -17.64 -5.14 20.82
CA GLU A 266 -17.15 -6.51 20.72
C GLU A 266 -16.25 -6.70 19.49
N ALA A 267 -16.73 -6.28 18.30
CA ALA A 267 -15.99 -6.37 17.04
C ALA A 267 -14.64 -5.64 17.07
N LEU A 268 -14.52 -4.60 17.91
CA LEU A 268 -13.28 -3.85 18.08
C LEU A 268 -12.41 -4.32 19.26
N GLY A 269 -12.81 -5.38 19.96
CA GLY A 269 -12.07 -5.98 21.08
C GLY A 269 -11.93 -5.08 22.30
N PHE A 270 -12.94 -4.24 22.60
CA PHE A 270 -12.99 -3.49 23.86
C PHE A 270 -13.53 -4.39 24.97
N GLU A 271 -12.99 -4.24 26.18
CA GLU A 271 -13.38 -5.04 27.36
C GLU A 271 -14.82 -4.79 27.81
N SER A 272 -15.34 -3.57 27.58
CA SER A 272 -16.71 -3.19 27.91
C SER A 272 -17.19 -2.04 27.05
N GLN A 273 -18.52 -1.92 26.90
CA GLN A 273 -19.13 -0.78 26.22
C GLN A 273 -18.80 0.55 26.92
N SER A 274 -18.68 0.54 28.23
CA SER A 274 -18.30 1.75 29.01
C SER A 274 -16.86 2.20 28.69
N SER A 275 -15.91 1.27 28.57
CA SER A 275 -14.53 1.58 28.18
C SER A 275 -14.45 2.11 26.75
N PHE A 276 -15.21 1.50 25.83
CA PHE A 276 -15.35 1.97 24.45
C PHE A 276 -15.92 3.38 24.36
N CYS A 277 -17.09 3.64 24.97
CA CYS A 277 -17.75 4.95 24.94
C CYS A 277 -16.87 6.05 25.52
N ARG A 278 -16.11 5.76 26.58
CA ARG A 278 -15.16 6.69 27.19
C ARG A 278 -14.00 6.99 26.23
N ALA A 279 -13.38 5.96 25.65
CA ALA A 279 -12.28 6.12 24.69
C ALA A 279 -12.74 6.89 23.43
N PHE A 280 -13.92 6.57 22.92
CA PHE A 280 -14.51 7.25 21.76
C PHE A 280 -14.78 8.74 22.05
N LYS A 281 -15.41 9.06 23.19
CA LYS A 281 -15.67 10.45 23.60
C LYS A 281 -14.36 11.23 23.81
N ASN A 282 -13.36 10.60 24.41
CA ASN A 282 -12.05 11.25 24.61
C ASN A 282 -11.33 11.55 23.29
N ALA A 283 -11.46 10.66 22.28
CA ALA A 283 -10.81 10.85 21.00
C ALA A 283 -11.53 11.87 20.10
N TYR A 284 -12.86 11.91 20.14
CA TYR A 284 -13.66 12.70 19.18
C TYR A 284 -14.46 13.84 19.81
N GLY A 285 -14.44 14.00 21.11
CA GLY A 285 -15.19 15.04 21.83
C GLY A 285 -16.69 14.85 21.86
N ALA A 286 -17.23 13.82 21.18
CA ALA A 286 -18.65 13.53 21.05
C ALA A 286 -18.97 12.07 21.43
N THR A 287 -20.18 11.84 21.94
CA THR A 287 -20.65 10.48 22.21
C THR A 287 -21.08 9.78 20.92
N THR A 288 -21.09 8.44 20.93
CA THR A 288 -21.57 7.63 19.80
C THR A 288 -23.04 7.95 19.43
N GLY A 289 -23.87 8.28 20.42
CA GLY A 289 -25.27 8.72 20.21
C GLY A 289 -25.35 10.06 19.50
N GLN A 290 -24.57 11.06 19.92
CA GLN A 290 -24.51 12.38 19.26
C GLN A 290 -24.05 12.28 17.81
N VAL A 291 -23.03 11.46 17.53
CA VAL A 291 -22.54 11.25 16.17
C VAL A 291 -23.63 10.62 15.28
N ARG A 292 -24.41 9.66 15.79
CA ARG A 292 -25.53 9.05 15.04
C ARG A 292 -26.69 10.01 14.82
N GLN A 293 -27.03 10.82 15.81
CA GLN A 293 -28.11 11.81 15.70
C GLN A 293 -27.78 12.88 14.65
N SER A 294 -26.56 13.38 14.61
CA SER A 294 -26.12 14.37 13.61
C SER A 294 -26.23 13.86 12.17
N LEU A 295 -26.14 12.55 11.95
CA LEU A 295 -26.33 11.91 10.64
C LEU A 295 -27.83 11.74 10.28
N GLY A 296 -28.70 11.56 11.27
CA GLY A 296 -30.15 11.45 11.09
C GLY A 296 -30.82 12.78 10.73
N ASP A 297 -30.25 13.88 11.21
CA ASP A 297 -30.79 15.23 10.99
C ASP A 297 -30.46 15.81 9.58
N THR A 298 -29.38 15.34 8.95
CA THR A 298 -29.02 15.71 7.57
C THR A 298 -29.89 15.02 6.51
N GLY A 299 -30.73 14.05 6.87
CA GLY A 299 -31.60 13.28 5.98
C GLY A 299 -33.08 13.61 6.04
N ARG A 300 -33.52 14.53 6.92
CA ARG A 300 -34.93 14.98 6.98
C ARG A 300 -35.07 16.34 6.30
N PRO A 301 -35.75 16.43 5.13
CA PRO A 301 -36.20 17.74 4.65
C PRO A 301 -37.17 18.32 5.69
N ARG A 302 -36.89 19.52 6.19
CA ARG A 302 -37.88 20.30 6.95
C ARG A 302 -39.13 20.44 6.07
N ALA A 303 -40.18 19.73 6.45
CA ALA A 303 -41.50 20.02 5.91
C ALA A 303 -41.87 21.44 6.33
N ALA A 304 -42.13 22.28 5.33
CA ALA A 304 -42.67 23.62 5.48
C ALA A 304 -44.14 23.55 5.87
#